data_eb1ac5b7543d632a078065c9d6617525
#
_entry.id   eb1ac5b7543d632a078065c9d6617525
#
_cell.length_a   1.000
_cell.length_b   1.000
_cell.length_c   1.000
_cell.angle_alpha   90.00
_cell.angle_beta   90.00
_cell.angle_gamma   90.00
#
_symmetry.space_group_name_H-M   'P 1'
#
loop_
_entity.id
_entity.type
_entity.pdbx_description
1 polymer ?
#
loop_
_entity_poly.entity_id
_entity_poly.type
_entity_poly.pdbx_seq_one_letter_code
_entity_poly.pdbx_strand_id
1 'polypeptide(L)'
;MELSRLGLSWGITTLRGHFLMNCNAPLPNRRILRLHAENAAFVAAQLRLGLDGPNFRLVEIFDLESRLAGNLDALVMGREAGVELALETLAIAAEYGEVFTAFHLLLHARADLSLADLAPPEVLLWDQVAALGAAAAWCAPTLMAARMRDWIGGLDPMATWIALDVCGRRRIDPKGHLKPLLAHRDRHVAARAMRLAAEMGRADLAPDLARLADGGDPDLRFRAAWAAALLGDRRSAPAVLAAHVTSATPAPQARMVAELLPLVLDDRA
;
A
#
# COMPACT_ATOMS: atom_id res chain seq x y z
N MET A 1 -26.58 0.87 12.86
CA MET A 1 -26.98 2.23 13.31
C MET A 1 -26.04 2.67 14.44
N GLU A 2 -24.71 2.87 14.17
CA GLU A 2 -23.74 3.35 15.20
C GLU A 2 -22.44 3.95 14.64
N LEU A 3 -22.30 4.17 13.33
CA LEU A 3 -21.13 4.79 12.72
C LEU A 3 -21.12 6.33 12.81
N SER A 4 -22.23 6.95 13.16
CA SER A 4 -22.34 8.41 13.37
C SER A 4 -21.73 8.90 14.69
N ARG A 5 -21.28 8.02 15.60
CA ARG A 5 -20.70 8.37 16.90
C ARG A 5 -19.17 8.48 16.92
N LEU A 6 -18.49 8.10 15.84
CA LEU A 6 -17.01 8.15 15.78
C LEU A 6 -16.46 9.48 15.26
N GLY A 7 -17.29 10.49 15.02
CA GLY A 7 -16.82 11.85 14.69
C GLY A 7 -15.92 11.94 13.45
N LEU A 8 -16.00 10.97 12.53
CA LEU A 8 -15.27 10.97 11.27
C LEU A 8 -15.89 12.01 10.32
N SER A 9 -15.76 13.29 10.65
CA SER A 9 -15.83 14.32 9.63
C SER A 9 -14.52 14.25 8.84
N TRP A 10 -14.45 13.38 7.87
CA TRP A 10 -13.47 13.52 6.80
C TRP A 10 -13.53 14.98 6.38
N GLY A 11 -12.41 15.71 6.45
CA GLY A 11 -12.34 17.16 6.31
C GLY A 11 -12.96 17.75 5.02
N ILE A 12 -14.20 17.38 4.74
CA ILE A 12 -15.03 17.81 3.60
C ILE A 12 -15.23 19.32 3.59
N THR A 13 -15.11 19.95 4.76
CA THR A 13 -15.35 21.40 4.90
C THR A 13 -14.22 22.26 4.32
N THR A 14 -13.00 21.74 4.17
CA THR A 14 -11.84 22.49 3.65
C THR A 14 -11.67 22.36 2.12
N LEU A 15 -12.42 21.50 1.46
CA LEU A 15 -12.26 21.23 0.02
C LEU A 15 -12.89 22.29 -0.89
N ARG A 16 -13.68 23.24 -0.38
CA ARG A 16 -14.42 24.20 -1.21
C ARG A 16 -13.63 25.36 -1.79
N GLY A 17 -12.33 25.46 -1.57
CA GLY A 17 -11.60 26.73 -1.75
C GLY A 17 -10.78 26.97 -3.01
N HIS A 18 -10.43 25.99 -3.84
CA HIS A 18 -9.34 26.21 -4.82
C HIS A 18 -9.52 25.67 -6.25
N PHE A 19 -10.74 25.46 -6.73
CA PHE A 19 -10.95 25.08 -8.14
C PHE A 19 -11.71 26.15 -8.92
N LEU A 20 -11.06 27.29 -9.19
CA LEU A 20 -11.51 28.23 -10.21
C LEU A 20 -10.70 28.00 -11.50
N MET A 21 -11.11 27.09 -12.34
CA MET A 21 -10.77 27.10 -13.76
C MET A 21 -12.05 27.14 -14.59
N ASN A 22 -12.19 28.26 -15.26
CA ASN A 22 -13.22 28.60 -16.23
C ASN A 22 -13.23 27.56 -17.37
N CYS A 23 -14.20 26.66 -17.39
CA CYS A 23 -14.46 25.79 -18.53
C CYS A 23 -15.95 25.72 -18.78
N ASN A 24 -16.39 26.18 -19.95
CA ASN A 24 -17.70 25.97 -20.56
C ASN A 24 -17.94 24.49 -20.96
N ALA A 25 -17.31 23.52 -20.29
CA ALA A 25 -17.57 22.10 -20.50
C ALA A 25 -18.91 21.74 -19.82
N PRO A 26 -19.76 20.93 -20.45
CA PRO A 26 -20.98 20.45 -19.83
C PRO A 26 -20.62 19.74 -18.52
N LEU A 27 -21.37 20.03 -17.45
CA LEU A 27 -21.18 19.38 -16.15
C LEU A 27 -21.26 17.86 -16.33
N PRO A 28 -20.30 17.11 -15.82
CA PRO A 28 -20.31 15.66 -15.94
C PRO A 28 -21.58 15.10 -15.28
N ASN A 29 -22.18 14.09 -15.90
CA ASN A 29 -23.36 13.44 -15.35
C ASN A 29 -23.03 12.76 -14.03
N ARG A 30 -23.48 13.35 -12.92
CA ARG A 30 -23.18 12.90 -11.55
C ARG A 30 -23.62 11.44 -11.30
N ARG A 31 -24.70 10.97 -11.96
CA ARG A 31 -25.14 9.57 -11.86
C ARG A 31 -24.13 8.62 -12.51
N ILE A 32 -23.59 8.99 -13.67
CA ILE A 32 -22.57 8.18 -14.36
C ILE A 32 -21.28 8.15 -13.56
N LEU A 33 -20.82 9.30 -13.04
CA LEU A 33 -19.62 9.36 -12.21
C LEU A 33 -19.76 8.54 -10.92
N ARG A 34 -20.96 8.49 -10.31
CA ARG A 34 -21.21 7.63 -9.14
C ARG A 34 -21.01 6.16 -9.49
N LEU A 35 -21.54 5.70 -10.63
CA LEU A 35 -21.31 4.33 -11.09
C LEU A 35 -19.82 4.04 -11.32
N HIS A 36 -19.06 5.00 -11.83
CA HIS A 36 -17.61 4.84 -11.96
C HIS A 36 -16.91 4.76 -10.60
N ALA A 37 -17.34 5.54 -9.58
CA ALA A 37 -16.76 5.47 -8.24
C ALA A 37 -17.01 4.11 -7.57
N GLU A 38 -18.25 3.63 -7.60
CA GLU A 38 -18.65 2.33 -7.07
C GLU A 38 -17.92 1.19 -7.81
N ASN A 39 -17.86 1.24 -9.13
CA ASN A 39 -17.15 0.25 -9.94
C ASN A 39 -15.64 0.28 -9.71
N ALA A 40 -15.01 1.46 -9.59
CA ALA A 40 -13.59 1.57 -9.31
C ALA A 40 -13.25 0.92 -7.95
N ALA A 41 -14.02 1.21 -6.90
CA ALA A 41 -13.84 0.63 -5.58
C ALA A 41 -14.00 -0.90 -5.61
N PHE A 42 -15.06 -1.40 -6.24
CA PHE A 42 -15.30 -2.84 -6.36
C PHE A 42 -14.17 -3.54 -7.14
N VAL A 43 -13.74 -3.00 -8.28
CA VAL A 43 -12.69 -3.60 -9.10
C VAL A 43 -11.33 -3.55 -8.41
N ALA A 44 -11.02 -2.47 -7.67
CA ALA A 44 -9.78 -2.37 -6.88
C ALA A 44 -9.72 -3.45 -5.80
N ALA A 45 -10.84 -3.71 -5.11
CA ALA A 45 -10.94 -4.79 -4.12
C ALA A 45 -10.79 -6.17 -4.77
N GLN A 46 -11.43 -6.40 -5.92
CA GLN A 46 -11.27 -7.65 -6.67
C GLN A 46 -9.85 -7.88 -7.16
N LEU A 47 -9.20 -6.84 -7.69
CA LEU A 47 -7.82 -6.91 -8.16
C LEU A 47 -6.87 -7.30 -7.03
N ARG A 48 -7.06 -6.73 -5.82
CA ARG A 48 -6.29 -7.14 -4.63
C ARG A 48 -6.46 -8.62 -4.34
N LEU A 49 -7.71 -9.11 -4.27
CA LEU A 49 -8.00 -10.52 -3.99
C LEU A 49 -7.42 -11.44 -5.07
N GLY A 50 -7.47 -11.00 -6.32
CA GLY A 50 -6.92 -11.74 -7.45
C GLY A 50 -5.40 -11.87 -7.41
N LEU A 51 -4.70 -10.80 -6.98
CA LEU A 51 -3.23 -10.82 -6.84
C LEU A 51 -2.74 -11.64 -5.65
N ASP A 52 -3.53 -11.71 -4.57
CA ASP A 52 -3.20 -12.45 -3.36
C ASP A 52 -3.64 -13.93 -3.41
N GLY A 53 -4.50 -14.31 -4.35
CA GLY A 53 -5.12 -15.63 -4.43
C GLY A 53 -4.74 -16.42 -5.69
N PRO A 54 -4.84 -17.76 -5.65
CA PRO A 54 -4.52 -18.64 -6.78
C PRO A 54 -5.63 -18.73 -7.84
N ASN A 55 -6.76 -18.06 -7.63
CA ASN A 55 -8.00 -18.30 -8.38
C ASN A 55 -8.12 -17.48 -9.67
N PHE A 56 -7.20 -16.56 -9.93
CA PHE A 56 -7.24 -15.69 -11.11
C PHE A 56 -6.09 -16.02 -12.07
N ARG A 57 -6.41 -16.08 -13.35
CA ARG A 57 -5.41 -16.16 -14.42
C ARG A 57 -4.90 -14.75 -14.74
N LEU A 58 -3.68 -14.64 -15.29
CA LEU A 58 -3.09 -13.35 -15.66
C LEU A 58 -3.97 -12.53 -16.60
N VAL A 59 -4.69 -13.17 -17.52
CA VAL A 59 -5.63 -12.46 -18.42
C VAL A 59 -6.77 -11.82 -17.66
N GLU A 60 -7.28 -12.47 -16.62
CA GLU A 60 -8.36 -11.93 -15.78
C GLU A 60 -7.89 -10.76 -14.92
N ILE A 61 -6.64 -10.82 -14.43
CA ILE A 61 -5.98 -9.69 -13.76
C ILE A 61 -5.85 -8.51 -14.72
N PHE A 62 -5.39 -8.73 -15.95
CA PHE A 62 -5.27 -7.68 -16.97
C PHE A 62 -6.62 -7.04 -17.31
N ASP A 63 -7.69 -7.83 -17.40
CA ASP A 63 -9.05 -7.31 -17.61
C ASP A 63 -9.52 -6.45 -16.44
N LEU A 64 -9.23 -6.86 -15.20
CA LEU A 64 -9.53 -6.06 -14.00
C LEU A 64 -8.73 -4.75 -14.00
N GLU A 65 -7.44 -4.79 -14.32
CA GLU A 65 -6.60 -3.58 -14.43
C GLU A 65 -7.14 -2.61 -15.47
N SER A 66 -7.53 -3.10 -16.64
CA SER A 66 -8.08 -2.29 -17.73
C SER A 66 -9.41 -1.63 -17.31
N ARG A 67 -10.27 -2.38 -16.64
CA ARG A 67 -11.55 -1.86 -16.12
C ARG A 67 -11.34 -0.83 -15.01
N LEU A 68 -10.39 -1.07 -14.11
CA LEU A 68 -10.03 -0.12 -13.05
C LEU A 68 -9.52 1.18 -13.65
N ALA A 69 -8.57 1.11 -14.59
CA ALA A 69 -8.04 2.27 -15.29
C ALA A 69 -9.15 3.12 -15.93
N GLY A 70 -10.05 2.51 -16.71
CA GLY A 70 -11.12 3.24 -17.35
C GLY A 70 -12.09 3.92 -16.37
N ASN A 71 -12.39 3.31 -15.23
CA ASN A 71 -13.23 3.93 -14.20
C ASN A 71 -12.50 5.09 -13.50
N LEU A 72 -11.22 4.94 -13.18
CA LEU A 72 -10.41 6.00 -12.56
C LEU A 72 -10.24 7.19 -13.52
N ASP A 73 -9.97 6.94 -14.80
CA ASP A 73 -9.83 7.99 -15.81
C ASP A 73 -11.12 8.81 -15.95
N ALA A 74 -12.28 8.15 -15.98
CA ALA A 74 -13.57 8.83 -16.00
C ALA A 74 -13.78 9.74 -14.77
N LEU A 75 -13.36 9.29 -13.58
CA LEU A 75 -13.46 10.08 -12.36
C LEU A 75 -12.47 11.25 -12.35
N VAL A 76 -11.23 11.05 -12.81
CA VAL A 76 -10.23 12.11 -12.97
C VAL A 76 -10.72 13.16 -13.97
N MET A 77 -11.33 12.75 -15.08
CA MET A 77 -11.99 13.67 -16.03
C MET A 77 -13.17 14.41 -15.41
N GLY A 78 -13.86 13.80 -14.46
CA GLY A 78 -14.93 14.40 -13.66
C GLY A 78 -14.45 15.49 -12.71
N ARG A 79 -13.14 15.64 -12.51
CA ARG A 79 -12.50 16.64 -11.66
C ARG A 79 -13.09 16.69 -10.24
N GLU A 80 -13.53 17.86 -9.77
CA GLU A 80 -14.09 18.05 -8.44
C GLU A 80 -15.28 17.13 -8.15
N ALA A 81 -16.18 16.95 -9.11
CA ALA A 81 -17.34 16.06 -8.97
C ALA A 81 -16.92 14.58 -8.82
N GLY A 82 -15.84 14.15 -9.46
CA GLY A 82 -15.29 12.82 -9.29
C GLY A 82 -14.72 12.61 -7.89
N VAL A 83 -13.97 13.57 -7.37
CA VAL A 83 -13.42 13.56 -6.00
C VAL A 83 -14.55 13.55 -4.97
N GLU A 84 -15.54 14.44 -5.09
CA GLU A 84 -16.68 14.48 -4.17
C GLU A 84 -17.41 13.13 -4.09
N LEU A 85 -17.70 12.52 -5.25
CA LEU A 85 -18.38 11.22 -5.28
C LEU A 85 -17.56 10.09 -4.67
N ALA A 86 -16.25 10.06 -4.89
CA ALA A 86 -15.39 9.07 -4.26
C ALA A 86 -15.33 9.25 -2.73
N LEU A 87 -15.33 10.50 -2.26
CA LEU A 87 -15.40 10.81 -0.82
C LEU A 87 -16.79 10.48 -0.24
N GLU A 88 -17.88 10.69 -0.98
CA GLU A 88 -19.20 10.23 -0.55
C GLU A 88 -19.25 8.72 -0.40
N THR A 89 -18.68 7.96 -1.35
CA THR A 89 -18.60 6.49 -1.30
C THR A 89 -17.76 6.03 -0.11
N LEU A 90 -16.61 6.67 0.11
CA LEU A 90 -15.74 6.41 1.25
C LEU A 90 -16.44 6.67 2.60
N ALA A 91 -17.28 7.69 2.69
CA ALA A 91 -18.03 8.00 3.90
C ALA A 91 -19.12 6.95 4.23
N ILE A 92 -19.58 6.19 3.24
CA ILE A 92 -20.54 5.10 3.43
C ILE A 92 -19.84 3.83 3.93
N ALA A 93 -18.71 3.48 3.29
CA ALA A 93 -17.91 2.30 3.63
C ALA A 93 -16.44 2.62 3.38
N ALA A 94 -15.63 2.64 4.44
CA ALA A 94 -14.21 2.89 4.35
C ALA A 94 -13.42 1.57 4.19
N GLU A 95 -13.79 0.77 3.19
CA GLU A 95 -13.10 -0.46 2.86
C GLU A 95 -11.94 -0.21 1.89
N TYR A 96 -11.21 -1.26 1.53
CA TYR A 96 -10.00 -1.15 0.69
C TYR A 96 -10.27 -0.42 -0.63
N GLY A 97 -11.35 -0.74 -1.32
CA GLY A 97 -11.64 -0.20 -2.66
C GLY A 97 -11.99 1.29 -2.64
N GLU A 98 -12.80 1.70 -1.66
CA GLU A 98 -13.20 3.09 -1.45
C GLU A 98 -12.00 3.95 -1.06
N VAL A 99 -11.16 3.46 -0.13
CA VAL A 99 -9.91 4.14 0.27
C VAL A 99 -8.96 4.27 -0.93
N PHE A 100 -8.78 3.21 -1.71
CA PHE A 100 -7.97 3.23 -2.93
C PHE A 100 -8.47 4.30 -3.92
N THR A 101 -9.77 4.28 -4.22
CA THR A 101 -10.37 5.17 -5.23
C THR A 101 -10.29 6.64 -4.79
N ALA A 102 -10.69 6.93 -3.55
CA ALA A 102 -10.66 8.29 -3.01
C ALA A 102 -9.22 8.83 -2.95
N PHE A 103 -8.26 8.03 -2.47
CA PHE A 103 -6.87 8.47 -2.39
C PHE A 103 -6.24 8.71 -3.76
N HIS A 104 -6.50 7.82 -4.74
CA HIS A 104 -6.05 8.01 -6.11
C HIS A 104 -6.50 9.36 -6.67
N LEU A 105 -7.78 9.70 -6.51
CA LEU A 105 -8.33 10.97 -6.99
C LEU A 105 -7.77 12.18 -6.24
N LEU A 106 -7.60 12.08 -4.93
CA LEU A 106 -6.99 13.14 -4.13
C LEU A 106 -5.53 13.41 -4.54
N LEU A 107 -4.76 12.37 -4.86
CA LEU A 107 -3.41 12.53 -5.38
C LEU A 107 -3.37 13.27 -6.72
N HIS A 108 -4.40 13.08 -7.57
CA HIS A 108 -4.55 13.81 -8.83
C HIS A 108 -5.03 15.25 -8.63
N ALA A 109 -5.94 15.48 -7.68
CA ALA A 109 -6.58 16.77 -7.47
C ALA A 109 -5.72 17.75 -6.64
N ARG A 110 -4.91 17.26 -5.72
CA ARG A 110 -4.22 18.05 -4.69
C ARG A 110 -2.71 17.80 -4.72
N ALA A 111 -1.96 18.80 -5.18
CA ALA A 111 -0.49 18.74 -5.14
C ALA A 111 0.06 18.83 -3.69
N ASP A 112 -0.67 19.51 -2.82
CA ASP A 112 -0.33 19.82 -1.42
C ASP A 112 -0.98 18.86 -0.40
N LEU A 113 -1.51 17.72 -0.86
CA LEU A 113 -2.19 16.77 0.01
C LEU A 113 -1.29 16.28 1.14
N SER A 114 -1.69 16.58 2.37
CA SER A 114 -1.13 15.97 3.58
C SER A 114 -1.87 14.67 3.90
N LEU A 115 -1.14 13.63 4.30
CA LEU A 115 -1.77 12.39 4.75
C LEU A 115 -2.57 12.57 6.05
N ALA A 116 -2.17 13.54 6.88
CA ALA A 116 -2.93 13.91 8.08
C ALA A 116 -4.33 14.46 7.77
N ASP A 117 -4.54 14.98 6.55
CA ASP A 117 -5.86 15.46 6.10
C ASP A 117 -6.82 14.30 5.74
N LEU A 118 -6.31 13.09 5.58
CA LEU A 118 -7.11 11.93 5.17
C LEU A 118 -7.77 11.22 6.35
N ALA A 119 -7.02 10.93 7.39
CA ALA A 119 -7.50 10.42 8.68
C ALA A 119 -6.35 10.39 9.69
N PRO A 120 -6.62 10.50 11.00
CA PRO A 120 -5.61 10.23 12.01
C PRO A 120 -5.07 8.79 11.82
N PRO A 121 -3.74 8.58 11.92
CA PRO A 121 -3.11 7.27 11.73
C PRO A 121 -3.69 6.18 12.63
N GLU A 122 -4.17 6.55 13.81
CA GLU A 122 -4.72 5.65 14.84
C GLU A 122 -6.06 5.02 14.42
N VAL A 123 -6.73 5.58 13.42
CA VAL A 123 -8.06 5.12 12.94
C VAL A 123 -7.96 4.24 11.72
N LEU A 124 -6.85 4.31 10.98
CA LEU A 124 -6.68 3.51 9.76
C LEU A 124 -6.29 2.06 10.09
N LEU A 125 -7.07 1.13 9.61
CA LEU A 125 -6.71 -0.29 9.60
C LEU A 125 -5.61 -0.55 8.57
N TRP A 126 -4.77 -1.56 8.80
CA TRP A 126 -3.64 -1.87 7.88
C TRP A 126 -4.08 -2.19 6.45
N ASP A 127 -5.29 -2.72 6.27
CA ASP A 127 -5.86 -2.93 4.94
C ASP A 127 -6.13 -1.61 4.22
N GLN A 128 -6.52 -0.57 4.94
CA GLN A 128 -6.71 0.77 4.40
C GLN A 128 -5.36 1.43 4.05
N VAL A 129 -4.34 1.25 4.91
CA VAL A 129 -2.98 1.74 4.61
C VAL A 129 -2.41 1.05 3.36
N ALA A 130 -2.66 -0.25 3.18
CA ALA A 130 -2.29 -0.96 1.96
C ALA A 130 -3.00 -0.43 0.71
N ALA A 131 -4.25 0.03 0.85
CA ALA A 131 -4.98 0.69 -0.23
C ALA A 131 -4.34 2.03 -0.64
N LEU A 132 -3.86 2.82 0.34
CA LEU A 132 -3.13 4.06 0.07
C LEU A 132 -1.86 3.80 -0.75
N GLY A 133 -1.06 2.80 -0.36
CA GLY A 133 0.15 2.40 -1.08
C GLY A 133 -0.15 1.93 -2.51
N ALA A 134 -1.19 1.14 -2.68
CA ALA A 134 -1.63 0.67 -4.00
C ALA A 134 -2.11 1.81 -4.90
N ALA A 135 -2.93 2.73 -4.37
CA ALA A 135 -3.43 3.90 -5.09
C ALA A 135 -2.29 4.83 -5.54
N ALA A 136 -1.32 5.10 -4.64
CA ALA A 136 -0.15 5.88 -4.97
C ALA A 136 0.72 5.20 -6.04
N ALA A 137 0.86 3.86 -5.96
CA ALA A 137 1.55 3.10 -6.99
C ALA A 137 0.80 3.07 -8.33
N TRP A 138 -0.49 3.29 -8.36
CA TRP A 138 -1.28 3.38 -9.59
C TRP A 138 -1.12 4.71 -10.32
N CYS A 139 -0.79 5.79 -9.61
CA CYS A 139 -0.57 7.11 -10.19
C CYS A 139 0.65 7.17 -11.11
N ALA A 140 0.65 8.08 -12.08
CA ALA A 140 1.78 8.27 -12.98
C ALA A 140 3.07 8.63 -12.20
N PRO A 141 4.26 8.12 -12.60
CA PRO A 141 5.52 8.39 -11.92
C PRO A 141 5.83 9.88 -11.79
N THR A 142 5.49 10.67 -12.81
CA THR A 142 5.68 12.12 -12.84
C THR A 142 4.87 12.84 -11.75
N LEU A 143 3.66 12.36 -11.48
CA LEU A 143 2.80 12.89 -10.42
C LEU A 143 3.36 12.57 -9.02
N MET A 144 4.00 11.42 -8.86
CA MET A 144 4.47 10.93 -7.58
C MET A 144 5.91 11.34 -7.22
N ALA A 145 6.73 11.74 -8.21
CA ALA A 145 8.17 11.88 -8.02
C ALA A 145 8.58 12.87 -6.91
N ALA A 146 7.91 14.00 -6.78
CA ALA A 146 8.18 14.97 -5.71
C ALA A 146 7.76 14.40 -4.34
N ARG A 147 6.51 13.92 -4.24
CA ARG A 147 5.97 13.32 -3.01
C ARG A 147 6.79 12.15 -2.51
N MET A 148 7.26 11.28 -3.40
CA MET A 148 8.09 10.14 -3.02
C MET A 148 9.39 10.55 -2.32
N ARG A 149 10.05 11.63 -2.79
CA ARG A 149 11.25 12.15 -2.13
C ARG A 149 10.96 12.67 -0.73
N ASP A 150 9.86 13.42 -0.58
CA ASP A 150 9.47 14.01 0.69
C ASP A 150 9.00 12.94 1.68
N TRP A 151 8.25 11.94 1.22
CA TRP A 151 7.71 10.87 2.06
C TRP A 151 8.78 9.89 2.55
N ILE A 152 9.74 9.51 1.70
CA ILE A 152 10.75 8.51 2.08
C ILE A 152 11.79 9.07 3.06
N GLY A 153 12.03 10.38 3.03
CA GLY A 153 12.93 11.08 3.96
C GLY A 153 12.22 11.85 5.07
N GLY A 154 10.88 11.78 5.10
CA GLY A 154 10.05 12.55 6.02
C GLY A 154 9.98 11.95 7.43
N LEU A 155 9.28 12.67 8.32
CA LEU A 155 9.09 12.26 9.71
C LEU A 155 7.78 11.48 9.94
N ASP A 156 6.89 11.50 8.94
CA ASP A 156 5.60 10.78 9.00
C ASP A 156 5.81 9.30 8.66
N PRO A 157 5.59 8.38 9.63
CA PRO A 157 5.76 6.95 9.39
C PRO A 157 4.82 6.40 8.32
N MET A 158 3.59 6.92 8.22
CA MET A 158 2.62 6.47 7.23
C MET A 158 3.08 6.87 5.83
N ALA A 159 3.51 8.12 5.63
CA ALA A 159 4.06 8.59 4.36
C ALA A 159 5.28 7.74 3.94
N THR A 160 6.18 7.47 4.88
CA THR A 160 7.36 6.63 4.64
C THR A 160 6.94 5.21 4.26
N TRP A 161 5.96 4.61 4.95
CA TRP A 161 5.46 3.29 4.62
C TRP A 161 4.85 3.23 3.21
N ILE A 162 4.00 4.21 2.85
CA ILE A 162 3.41 4.32 1.51
C ILE A 162 4.51 4.43 0.45
N ALA A 163 5.53 5.27 0.68
CA ALA A 163 6.64 5.41 -0.25
C ALA A 163 7.40 4.09 -0.45
N LEU A 164 7.67 3.34 0.62
CA LEU A 164 8.28 2.01 0.53
C LEU A 164 7.38 1.00 -0.22
N ASP A 165 6.06 1.08 -0.04
CA ASP A 165 5.12 0.22 -0.74
C ASP A 165 5.08 0.52 -2.24
N VAL A 166 5.07 1.80 -2.61
CA VAL A 166 5.21 2.25 -4.01
C VAL A 166 6.52 1.76 -4.62
N CYS A 167 7.64 1.88 -3.88
CA CYS A 167 8.94 1.37 -4.33
C CYS A 167 8.89 -0.12 -4.66
N GLY A 168 8.29 -0.93 -3.80
CA GLY A 168 8.15 -2.37 -4.02
C GLY A 168 7.29 -2.71 -5.23
N ARG A 169 6.10 -2.13 -5.32
CA ARG A 169 5.15 -2.38 -6.42
C ARG A 169 5.70 -1.97 -7.78
N ARG A 170 6.46 -0.89 -7.82
CA ARG A 170 7.06 -0.34 -9.05
C ARG A 170 8.49 -0.78 -9.32
N ARG A 171 9.06 -1.62 -8.44
CA ARG A 171 10.46 -2.07 -8.54
C ARG A 171 11.45 -0.91 -8.59
N ILE A 172 11.23 0.12 -7.76
CA ILE A 172 12.12 1.29 -7.63
C ILE A 172 13.00 1.10 -6.39
N ASP A 173 14.32 1.04 -6.58
CA ASP A 173 15.25 0.99 -5.45
C ASP A 173 15.38 2.38 -4.80
N PRO A 174 15.01 2.55 -3.51
CA PRO A 174 15.21 3.80 -2.79
C PRO A 174 16.68 4.05 -2.38
N LYS A 175 17.61 3.21 -2.81
CA LYS A 175 19.04 3.33 -2.62
C LYS A 175 19.44 3.49 -1.13
N GLY A 176 20.18 4.56 -0.80
CA GLY A 176 20.69 4.82 0.54
C GLY A 176 19.63 5.04 1.61
N HIS A 177 18.40 5.37 1.23
CA HIS A 177 17.29 5.54 2.19
C HIS A 177 16.83 4.23 2.83
N LEU A 178 17.06 3.06 2.18
CA LEU A 178 16.51 1.80 2.66
C LEU A 178 17.22 1.30 3.93
N LYS A 179 18.55 1.40 4.01
CA LYS A 179 19.32 0.88 5.13
C LYS A 179 18.90 1.44 6.50
N PRO A 180 18.78 2.78 6.70
CA PRO A 180 18.33 3.31 7.99
C PRO A 180 16.89 2.92 8.35
N LEU A 181 16.03 2.69 7.35
CA LEU A 181 14.63 2.32 7.56
C LEU A 181 14.46 0.86 8.04
N LEU A 182 15.45 -0.02 7.89
CA LEU A 182 15.41 -1.38 8.45
C LEU A 182 15.28 -1.38 9.98
N ALA A 183 15.82 -0.37 10.66
CA ALA A 183 15.75 -0.20 12.10
C ALA A 183 14.88 1.01 12.50
N HIS A 184 13.89 1.35 11.71
CA HIS A 184 13.00 2.48 11.99
C HIS A 184 12.21 2.23 13.28
N ARG A 185 11.98 3.32 14.08
CA ARG A 185 11.24 3.26 15.35
C ARG A 185 9.81 2.72 15.20
N ASP A 186 9.16 3.04 14.08
CA ASP A 186 7.87 2.47 13.74
C ASP A 186 8.09 1.06 13.15
N ARG A 187 7.47 0.06 13.79
CA ARG A 187 7.63 -1.35 13.43
C ARG A 187 7.11 -1.70 12.04
N HIS A 188 6.09 -0.98 11.57
CA HIS A 188 5.48 -1.25 10.27
C HIS A 188 6.35 -0.72 9.14
N VAL A 189 6.97 0.44 9.36
CA VAL A 189 7.99 0.99 8.43
C VAL A 189 9.19 0.04 8.37
N ALA A 190 9.71 -0.41 9.53
CA ALA A 190 10.82 -1.36 9.57
C ALA A 190 10.48 -2.67 8.84
N ALA A 191 9.32 -3.25 9.10
CA ALA A 191 8.84 -4.47 8.44
C ALA A 191 8.71 -4.29 6.92
N ARG A 192 8.16 -3.16 6.45
CA ARG A 192 8.05 -2.88 5.00
C ARG A 192 9.42 -2.67 4.36
N ALA A 193 10.35 -1.99 5.05
CA ALA A 193 11.71 -1.81 4.58
C ALA A 193 12.47 -3.14 4.44
N MET A 194 12.35 -4.05 5.42
CA MET A 194 12.93 -5.40 5.36
C MET A 194 12.39 -6.18 4.15
N ARG A 195 11.07 -6.16 3.94
CA ARG A 195 10.44 -6.78 2.78
C ARG A 195 10.93 -6.18 1.47
N LEU A 196 11.02 -4.84 1.39
CA LEU A 196 11.52 -4.15 0.21
C LEU A 196 12.97 -4.50 -0.10
N ALA A 197 13.83 -4.66 0.92
CA ALA A 197 15.21 -5.10 0.73
C ALA A 197 15.28 -6.45 -0.01
N ALA A 198 14.45 -7.41 0.38
CA ALA A 198 14.34 -8.70 -0.30
C ALA A 198 13.75 -8.57 -1.71
N GLU A 199 12.66 -7.81 -1.88
CA GLU A 199 12.00 -7.57 -3.17
C GLU A 199 12.93 -6.92 -4.19
N MET A 200 13.88 -6.08 -3.74
CA MET A 200 14.89 -5.40 -4.57
C MET A 200 16.20 -6.20 -4.73
N GLY A 201 16.33 -7.37 -4.11
CA GLY A 201 17.55 -8.16 -4.17
C GLY A 201 18.77 -7.45 -3.55
N ARG A 202 18.58 -6.64 -2.49
CA ARG A 202 19.62 -5.85 -1.82
C ARG A 202 20.51 -6.74 -0.95
N ALA A 203 21.34 -7.56 -1.60
CA ALA A 203 22.29 -8.46 -0.94
C ALA A 203 23.28 -7.73 -0.01
N ASP A 204 23.57 -6.46 -0.26
CA ASP A 204 24.39 -5.60 0.60
C ASP A 204 23.79 -5.38 2.00
N LEU A 205 22.47 -5.55 2.15
CA LEU A 205 21.75 -5.44 3.42
C LEU A 205 21.57 -6.77 4.16
N ALA A 206 21.98 -7.89 3.59
CA ALA A 206 21.85 -9.22 4.22
C ALA A 206 22.50 -9.30 5.62
N PRO A 207 23.69 -8.72 5.89
CA PRO A 207 24.27 -8.73 7.25
C PRO A 207 23.45 -7.92 8.26
N ASP A 208 22.82 -6.81 7.84
CA ASP A 208 21.95 -6.01 8.71
C ASP A 208 20.66 -6.78 9.05
N LEU A 209 20.07 -7.47 8.08
CA LEU A 209 18.89 -8.32 8.26
C LEU A 209 19.18 -9.52 9.15
N ALA A 210 20.31 -10.20 8.97
CA ALA A 210 20.72 -11.30 9.84
C ALA A 210 20.82 -10.85 11.31
N ARG A 211 21.43 -9.70 11.57
CA ARG A 211 21.51 -9.12 12.93
C ARG A 211 20.13 -8.76 13.49
N LEU A 212 19.21 -8.25 12.68
CA LEU A 212 17.84 -7.93 13.09
C LEU A 212 17.01 -9.19 13.36
N ALA A 213 17.32 -10.31 12.71
CA ALA A 213 16.72 -11.61 12.98
C ALA A 213 17.07 -12.17 14.38
N ASP A 214 18.11 -11.66 15.05
CA ASP A 214 18.46 -11.97 16.43
C ASP A 214 17.81 -11.01 17.45
N GLY A 215 17.02 -10.03 16.98
CA GLY A 215 16.38 -9.00 17.80
C GLY A 215 15.28 -9.52 18.73
N GLY A 216 14.78 -8.63 19.61
CA GLY A 216 13.79 -8.99 20.65
C GLY A 216 12.34 -9.08 20.18
N ASP A 217 11.92 -8.29 19.18
CA ASP A 217 10.55 -8.30 18.67
C ASP A 217 10.32 -9.53 17.77
N PRO A 218 9.41 -10.45 18.12
CA PRO A 218 9.20 -11.69 17.36
C PRO A 218 8.73 -11.47 15.92
N ASP A 219 7.90 -10.47 15.66
CA ASP A 219 7.40 -10.18 14.31
C ASP A 219 8.51 -9.56 13.43
N LEU A 220 9.29 -8.63 13.96
CA LEU A 220 10.44 -8.07 13.23
C LEU A 220 11.53 -9.11 13.01
N ARG A 221 11.79 -10.00 13.97
CA ARG A 221 12.70 -11.14 13.79
C ARG A 221 12.27 -12.03 12.62
N PHE A 222 10.99 -12.40 12.60
CA PHE A 222 10.42 -13.18 11.51
C PHE A 222 10.62 -12.50 10.15
N ARG A 223 10.31 -11.21 10.06
CA ARG A 223 10.42 -10.45 8.80
C ARG A 223 11.86 -10.27 8.36
N ALA A 224 12.77 -10.05 9.29
CA ALA A 224 14.19 -9.96 9.01
C ALA A 224 14.75 -11.30 8.52
N ALA A 225 14.40 -12.42 9.20
CA ALA A 225 14.80 -13.76 8.79
C ALA A 225 14.22 -14.13 7.40
N TRP A 226 12.95 -13.81 7.16
CA TRP A 226 12.33 -14.04 5.86
C TRP A 226 13.05 -13.27 4.74
N ALA A 227 13.35 -12.00 4.96
CA ALA A 227 14.09 -11.18 4.00
C ALA A 227 15.52 -11.68 3.79
N ALA A 228 16.23 -12.06 4.87
CA ALA A 228 17.58 -12.63 4.80
C ALA A 228 17.59 -13.95 4.00
N ALA A 229 16.61 -14.83 4.23
CA ALA A 229 16.47 -16.08 3.49
C ALA A 229 16.31 -15.86 1.98
N LEU A 230 15.47 -14.89 1.58
CA LEU A 230 15.30 -14.51 0.17
C LEU A 230 16.57 -13.92 -0.44
N LEU A 231 17.41 -13.28 0.36
CA LEU A 231 18.72 -12.76 -0.05
C LEU A 231 19.86 -13.78 0.03
N GLY A 232 19.53 -15.05 0.32
CA GLY A 232 20.47 -16.16 0.27
C GLY A 232 21.05 -16.61 1.61
N ASP A 233 20.54 -16.13 2.76
CA ASP A 233 20.93 -16.70 4.05
C ASP A 233 20.35 -18.11 4.22
N ARG A 234 21.22 -19.12 4.06
CA ARG A 234 20.91 -20.55 4.23
C ARG A 234 21.30 -21.08 5.60
N ARG A 235 21.92 -20.28 6.47
CA ARG A 235 22.50 -20.71 7.74
C ARG A 235 21.61 -20.37 8.93
N SER A 236 21.35 -19.09 9.16
CA SER A 236 20.64 -18.60 10.35
C SER A 236 19.13 -18.43 10.10
N ALA A 237 18.75 -17.89 8.96
CA ALA A 237 17.35 -17.57 8.66
C ALA A 237 16.40 -18.80 8.73
N PRO A 238 16.73 -20.01 8.21
CA PRO A 238 15.83 -21.15 8.26
C PRO A 238 15.48 -21.57 9.69
N ALA A 239 16.44 -21.52 10.62
CA ALA A 239 16.21 -21.88 12.02
C ALA A 239 15.25 -20.89 12.70
N VAL A 240 15.42 -19.58 12.46
CA VAL A 240 14.54 -18.54 13.00
C VAL A 240 13.12 -18.70 12.43
N LEU A 241 12.99 -18.95 11.13
CA LEU A 241 11.69 -19.15 10.47
C LEU A 241 10.98 -20.41 11.00
N ALA A 242 11.69 -21.52 11.14
CA ALA A 242 11.12 -22.76 11.69
C ALA A 242 10.68 -22.59 13.14
N ALA A 243 11.49 -21.90 13.97
CA ALA A 243 11.16 -21.63 15.36
C ALA A 243 9.96 -20.66 15.53
N HIS A 244 9.66 -19.83 14.53
CA HIS A 244 8.51 -18.91 14.55
C HIS A 244 7.19 -19.64 14.35
N VAL A 245 7.17 -20.76 13.61
CA VAL A 245 5.93 -21.49 13.29
C VAL A 245 5.49 -22.30 14.49
N THR A 246 4.38 -21.85 15.10
CA THR A 246 3.72 -22.53 16.23
C THR A 246 2.21 -22.62 15.92
N SER A 247 1.45 -23.29 16.77
CA SER A 247 -0.01 -23.35 16.65
C SER A 247 -0.70 -21.97 16.77
N ALA A 248 0.00 -20.99 17.35
CA ALA A 248 -0.49 -19.61 17.49
C ALA A 248 -0.04 -18.68 16.33
N THR A 249 0.79 -19.18 15.40
CA THR A 249 1.27 -18.37 14.28
C THR A 249 0.12 -18.03 13.33
N PRO A 250 -0.04 -16.74 12.96
CA PRO A 250 -1.05 -16.34 11.96
C PRO A 250 -0.89 -17.11 10.65
N ALA A 251 -1.99 -17.57 10.07
CA ALA A 251 -2.00 -18.38 8.85
C ALA A 251 -1.19 -17.77 7.68
N PRO A 252 -1.20 -16.44 7.42
CA PRO A 252 -0.37 -15.83 6.37
C PRO A 252 1.13 -16.03 6.61
N GLN A 253 1.61 -15.89 7.86
CA GLN A 253 3.03 -16.09 8.18
C GLN A 253 3.42 -17.55 8.08
N ALA A 254 2.59 -18.46 8.57
CA ALA A 254 2.81 -19.90 8.44
C ALA A 254 2.91 -20.33 6.96
N ARG A 255 2.03 -19.77 6.11
CA ARG A 255 2.09 -19.98 4.65
C ARG A 255 3.38 -19.46 4.04
N MET A 256 3.80 -18.24 4.38
CA MET A 256 5.08 -17.66 3.89
C MET A 256 6.26 -18.57 4.23
N VAL A 257 6.29 -19.16 5.43
CA VAL A 257 7.35 -20.08 5.82
C VAL A 257 7.25 -21.39 5.03
N ALA A 258 6.06 -21.95 4.88
CA ALA A 258 5.85 -23.19 4.14
C ALA A 258 6.25 -23.06 2.66
N GLU A 259 6.06 -21.90 2.06
CA GLU A 259 6.47 -21.62 0.68
C GLU A 259 7.99 -21.40 0.56
N LEU A 260 8.61 -20.79 1.54
CA LEU A 260 10.03 -20.41 1.49
C LEU A 260 10.99 -21.51 1.95
N LEU A 261 10.67 -22.23 3.04
CA LEU A 261 11.58 -23.21 3.63
C LEU A 261 12.06 -24.29 2.64
N PRO A 262 11.23 -24.90 1.78
CA PRO A 262 11.71 -25.84 0.77
C PRO A 262 12.78 -25.23 -0.14
N LEU A 263 12.57 -24.00 -0.60
CA LEU A 263 13.51 -23.31 -1.49
C LEU A 263 14.85 -22.97 -0.84
N VAL A 264 14.85 -22.85 0.50
CA VAL A 264 16.04 -22.49 1.27
C VAL A 264 16.81 -23.73 1.77
N LEU A 265 16.13 -24.87 1.89
CA LEU A 265 16.69 -26.12 2.44
C LEU A 265 17.15 -27.10 1.35
N ASP A 266 16.65 -26.96 0.11
CA ASP A 266 16.93 -27.92 -0.99
C ASP A 266 18.36 -27.86 -1.56
N ASP A 267 19.20 -26.91 -1.17
CA ASP A 267 20.61 -26.84 -1.58
C ASP A 267 21.53 -27.81 -0.80
N ARG A 268 20.99 -28.91 -0.27
CA ARG A 268 21.74 -29.97 0.42
C ARG A 268 21.83 -31.29 -0.39
N ALA A 269 21.61 -31.21 -1.68
CA ALA A 269 21.87 -32.35 -2.56
C ALA A 269 23.25 -32.23 -3.25
#